data_03e8d53646579f3539145f241a08d74e
#
_entry.id   03e8d53646579f3539145f241a08d74e
#
_cell.length_a   1.000
_cell.length_b   1.000
_cell.length_c   1.000
_cell.angle_alpha   90.00
_cell.angle_beta   90.00
_cell.angle_gamma   90.00
#
_symmetry.space_group_name_H-M   'P 1'
#
loop_
_entity.id
_entity.type
_entity.pdbx_description
1 polymer ?
#
loop_
_entity_poly.entity_id
_entity_poly.type
_entity_poly.pdbx_seq_one_letter_code
_entity_poly.pdbx_strand_id
1 'polypeptide(L)'
;MRGFLVLVFGAQLAASMPDPDEAVIAWTAAGEFCEPETVLPLPDDTLLVSNVCDFRKAGNGFLTLLDGTGAVIDWRIVEGLDAPLGMALVDGLLYVVDNNQVRILEWPGYQAREIISLKTQVANDIAVATDHTLYVTDTARGEVAVISPGREQSLLVGAGAFNGANGIHIDDKVLYVGGERLWRVNLGDSTVSTIGPAWLADIDGIEMEADGTLQVTPVGGPLVRLGAAIQVLGGDGVSSANHGYAERLKLALIPTGFDNTVLAIQLAD
;
A
#
# COMPACT_ATOMS: atom_id res chain seq x y z
N MET A 1 -37.96 -35.06 35.39
CA MET A 1 -37.34 -33.70 35.46
C MET A 1 -36.26 -33.67 34.41
N ARG A 2 -36.51 -33.00 33.27
CA ARG A 2 -35.51 -32.83 32.20
C ARG A 2 -34.97 -31.38 32.38
N GLY A 3 -33.70 -31.29 32.80
CA GLY A 3 -33.01 -29.99 32.91
C GLY A 3 -32.70 -29.43 31.52
N PHE A 4 -33.21 -28.24 31.20
CA PHE A 4 -32.82 -27.45 30.06
C PHE A 4 -31.47 -26.77 30.37
N LEU A 5 -30.43 -27.16 29.65
CA LEU A 5 -29.15 -26.47 29.67
C LEU A 5 -29.29 -25.22 28.76
N VAL A 6 -29.42 -24.05 29.34
CA VAL A 6 -29.38 -22.76 28.58
C VAL A 6 -27.92 -22.48 28.30
N LEU A 7 -27.46 -22.70 27.08
CA LEU A 7 -26.22 -22.21 26.56
C LEU A 7 -26.38 -20.70 26.32
N VAL A 8 -25.85 -19.90 27.23
CA VAL A 8 -25.68 -18.46 27.02
C VAL A 8 -24.50 -18.29 26.06
N PHE A 9 -24.79 -18.08 24.77
CA PHE A 9 -23.82 -17.56 23.85
C PHE A 9 -23.55 -16.10 24.25
N GLY A 10 -22.41 -15.86 24.90
CA GLY A 10 -21.86 -14.52 25.06
C GLY A 10 -21.55 -13.97 23.67
N ALA A 11 -22.37 -13.04 23.19
CA ALA A 11 -21.99 -12.22 22.04
C ALA A 11 -20.72 -11.45 22.46
N GLN A 12 -19.56 -11.86 21.97
CA GLN A 12 -18.37 -11.01 21.99
C GLN A 12 -18.71 -9.82 21.09
N LEU A 13 -18.97 -8.67 21.71
CA LEU A 13 -19.01 -7.39 21.00
C LEU A 13 -17.65 -7.26 20.33
N ALA A 14 -17.63 -7.33 19.00
CA ALA A 14 -16.44 -6.98 18.22
C ALA A 14 -16.07 -5.55 18.63
N ALA A 15 -14.85 -5.33 19.11
CA ALA A 15 -14.37 -4.00 19.44
C ALA A 15 -14.47 -3.14 18.16
N SER A 16 -15.11 -1.98 18.28
CA SER A 16 -15.14 -0.98 17.20
C SER A 16 -13.79 -0.27 17.13
N MET A 17 -13.49 0.32 15.97
CA MET A 17 -12.36 1.23 15.82
C MET A 17 -12.48 2.36 16.87
N PRO A 18 -11.40 2.72 17.58
CA PRO A 18 -11.38 3.90 18.43
C PRO A 18 -11.66 5.17 17.63
N ASP A 19 -12.19 6.22 18.31
CA ASP A 19 -12.27 7.53 17.69
C ASP A 19 -10.86 8.01 17.32
N PRO A 20 -10.65 8.53 16.11
CA PRO A 20 -9.32 9.00 15.70
C PRO A 20 -8.87 10.23 16.49
N ASP A 21 -7.57 10.25 16.83
CA ASP A 21 -6.91 11.49 17.26
C ASP A 21 -6.77 12.42 16.04
N GLU A 22 -6.77 13.73 16.28
CA GLU A 22 -6.59 14.71 15.20
C GLU A 22 -5.20 14.60 14.60
N ALA A 23 -5.12 14.37 13.28
CA ALA A 23 -3.86 14.30 12.55
C ALA A 23 -3.25 15.70 12.36
N VAL A 24 -1.96 15.83 12.62
CA VAL A 24 -1.21 17.07 12.35
C VAL A 24 -0.79 17.09 10.89
N ILE A 25 -1.49 17.86 10.07
CA ILE A 25 -1.18 18.00 8.64
C ILE A 25 0.02 18.94 8.48
N ALA A 26 1.14 18.41 8.00
CA ALA A 26 2.34 19.19 7.70
C ALA A 26 2.16 20.04 6.45
N TRP A 27 1.59 19.44 5.39
CA TRP A 27 1.26 20.09 4.13
C TRP A 27 0.21 19.30 3.35
N THR A 28 -0.42 19.96 2.39
CA THR A 28 -1.32 19.39 1.40
C THR A 28 -0.90 19.83 0.02
N ALA A 29 -0.63 18.88 -0.88
CA ALA A 29 -0.43 19.13 -2.30
C ALA A 29 -1.72 18.91 -3.07
N ALA A 30 -2.04 19.83 -3.98
CA ALA A 30 -3.20 19.77 -4.85
C ALA A 30 -2.85 20.33 -6.24
N GLY A 31 -3.67 20.02 -7.24
CA GLY A 31 -3.48 20.54 -8.61
C GLY A 31 -3.91 19.56 -9.67
N GLU A 32 -2.96 19.06 -10.50
CA GLU A 32 -3.28 18.18 -11.63
C GLU A 32 -3.29 16.68 -11.27
N PHE A 33 -3.34 16.32 -9.98
CA PHE A 33 -3.53 14.92 -9.59
C PHE A 33 -4.82 14.36 -10.18
N CYS A 34 -4.81 13.07 -10.47
CA CYS A 34 -5.89 12.38 -11.15
C CYS A 34 -6.03 10.97 -10.56
N GLU A 35 -6.88 10.83 -9.55
CA GLU A 35 -7.00 9.63 -8.74
C GLU A 35 -5.62 9.14 -8.25
N PRO A 36 -4.89 9.95 -7.42
CA PRO A 36 -3.59 9.54 -6.88
C PRO A 36 -3.78 8.33 -5.97
N GLU A 37 -2.90 7.32 -6.15
CA GLU A 37 -3.09 6.04 -5.50
C GLU A 37 -1.94 5.68 -4.55
N THR A 38 -0.68 5.81 -4.99
CA THR A 38 0.50 5.53 -4.15
C THR A 38 1.42 6.73 -4.08
N VAL A 39 2.01 6.98 -2.90
CA VAL A 39 3.13 7.91 -2.74
C VAL A 39 4.36 7.14 -2.31
N LEU A 40 5.39 7.09 -3.15
CA LEU A 40 6.66 6.43 -2.88
C LEU A 40 7.74 7.47 -2.53
N PRO A 41 8.25 7.51 -1.28
CA PRO A 41 9.42 8.30 -0.94
C PRO A 41 10.68 7.76 -1.64
N LEU A 42 11.49 8.68 -2.18
CA LEU A 42 12.73 8.34 -2.88
C LEU A 42 13.97 8.67 -2.02
N PRO A 43 15.13 8.06 -2.30
CA PRO A 43 16.35 8.24 -1.50
C PRO A 43 16.90 9.67 -1.43
N ASP A 44 16.50 10.55 -2.35
CA ASP A 44 16.88 11.95 -2.41
C ASP A 44 15.87 12.92 -1.75
N ASP A 45 14.95 12.37 -0.94
CA ASP A 45 13.84 13.07 -0.28
C ASP A 45 12.79 13.67 -1.22
N THR A 46 12.80 13.29 -2.50
CA THR A 46 11.67 13.53 -3.39
C THR A 46 10.60 12.46 -3.23
N LEU A 47 9.40 12.73 -3.69
CA LEU A 47 8.23 11.87 -3.53
C LEU A 47 7.62 11.60 -4.90
N LEU A 48 7.42 10.33 -5.23
CA LEU A 48 6.81 9.94 -6.49
C LEU A 48 5.35 9.54 -6.24
N VAL A 49 4.41 10.12 -6.98
CA VAL A 49 2.97 9.86 -6.85
C VAL A 49 2.46 9.19 -8.11
N SER A 50 1.82 8.04 -7.98
CA SER A 50 1.11 7.40 -9.08
C SER A 50 -0.29 8.02 -9.26
N ASN A 51 -0.69 8.29 -10.51
CA ASN A 51 -1.99 8.85 -10.88
C ASN A 51 -2.69 7.90 -11.85
N VAL A 52 -3.74 7.26 -11.39
CA VAL A 52 -4.48 6.23 -12.15
C VAL A 52 -5.34 6.85 -13.25
N CYS A 53 -6.05 7.92 -12.95
CA CYS A 53 -7.04 8.58 -13.79
C CYS A 53 -8.25 7.69 -14.12
N ASP A 54 -8.27 7.04 -15.28
CA ASP A 54 -9.38 6.16 -15.68
C ASP A 54 -8.84 4.77 -16.08
N PHE A 55 -9.10 3.77 -15.26
CA PHE A 55 -8.73 2.36 -15.50
C PHE A 55 -9.15 1.80 -16.86
N ARG A 56 -10.15 2.41 -17.49
CA ARG A 56 -10.69 1.95 -18.80
C ARG A 56 -9.99 2.59 -19.99
N LYS A 57 -9.10 3.55 -19.74
CA LYS A 57 -8.43 4.32 -20.79
C LYS A 57 -6.92 4.12 -20.71
N ALA A 58 -6.39 3.28 -21.59
CA ALA A 58 -4.95 3.06 -21.70
C ALA A 58 -4.18 4.36 -22.00
N GLY A 59 -2.99 4.47 -21.41
CA GLY A 59 -2.05 5.57 -21.66
C GLY A 59 -2.42 6.91 -21.03
N ASN A 60 -3.39 6.98 -20.12
CA ASN A 60 -3.77 8.23 -19.45
C ASN A 60 -3.20 8.39 -18.03
N GLY A 61 -2.65 7.33 -17.46
CA GLY A 61 -1.96 7.36 -16.18
C GLY A 61 -0.56 7.98 -16.29
N PHE A 62 -0.07 8.51 -15.18
CA PHE A 62 1.23 9.19 -15.12
C PHE A 62 1.80 9.16 -13.69
N LEU A 63 3.10 9.49 -13.57
CA LEU A 63 3.74 9.73 -12.28
C LEU A 63 4.04 11.21 -12.11
N THR A 64 3.79 11.75 -10.91
CA THR A 64 4.11 13.12 -10.50
C THR A 64 5.28 13.10 -9.52
N LEU A 65 6.24 14.01 -9.68
CA LEU A 65 7.37 14.18 -8.78
C LEU A 65 7.15 15.42 -7.90
N LEU A 66 7.23 15.23 -6.57
CA LEU A 66 7.18 16.30 -5.57
C LEU A 66 8.52 16.40 -4.84
N ASP A 67 8.79 17.53 -4.22
CA ASP A 67 9.80 17.62 -3.17
C ASP A 67 9.24 17.21 -1.79
N GLY A 68 10.10 17.09 -0.79
CA GLY A 68 9.69 16.69 0.57
C GLY A 68 8.77 17.69 1.29
N THR A 69 8.52 18.87 0.72
CA THR A 69 7.57 19.88 1.24
C THR A 69 6.22 19.82 0.53
N GLY A 70 6.06 18.91 -0.41
CA GLY A 70 4.85 18.75 -1.22
C GLY A 70 4.77 19.70 -2.42
N ALA A 71 5.82 20.48 -2.69
CA ALA A 71 5.86 21.30 -3.90
C ALA A 71 6.14 20.44 -5.14
N VAL A 72 5.39 20.68 -6.21
CA VAL A 72 5.52 19.89 -7.44
C VAL A 72 6.78 20.28 -8.19
N ILE A 73 7.63 19.29 -8.46
CA ILE A 73 8.82 19.42 -9.32
C ILE A 73 8.44 19.19 -10.77
N ASP A 74 7.71 18.10 -11.03
CA ASP A 74 7.23 17.75 -12.37
C ASP A 74 5.88 17.01 -12.26
N TRP A 75 4.86 17.54 -12.92
CA TRP A 75 3.53 16.95 -12.92
C TRP A 75 3.46 15.59 -13.64
N ARG A 76 4.34 15.38 -14.64
CA ARG A 76 4.27 14.23 -15.53
C ARG A 76 5.65 13.69 -15.86
N ILE A 77 6.44 13.39 -14.80
CA ILE A 77 7.81 12.87 -14.96
C ILE A 77 7.87 11.56 -15.75
N VAL A 78 6.77 10.77 -15.68
CA VAL A 78 6.52 9.58 -16.52
C VAL A 78 5.10 9.65 -17.02
N GLU A 79 4.88 9.49 -18.31
CA GLU A 79 3.57 9.50 -18.96
C GLU A 79 3.31 8.20 -19.73
N GLY A 80 2.05 8.02 -20.16
CA GLY A 80 1.66 6.90 -21.02
C GLY A 80 1.55 5.58 -20.28
N LEU A 81 1.32 5.63 -18.97
CA LEU A 81 0.93 4.48 -18.15
C LEU A 81 -0.56 4.20 -18.32
N ASP A 82 -0.96 2.94 -18.14
CA ASP A 82 -2.37 2.57 -18.28
C ASP A 82 -3.18 2.87 -17.00
N ALA A 83 -2.72 2.32 -15.88
CA ALA A 83 -3.27 2.56 -14.56
C ALA A 83 -2.17 2.27 -13.52
N PRO A 84 -1.26 3.23 -13.27
CA PRO A 84 -0.18 3.04 -12.31
C PRO A 84 -0.72 3.02 -10.88
N LEU A 85 -0.45 1.94 -10.16
CA LEU A 85 -0.89 1.65 -8.82
C LEU A 85 0.32 1.61 -7.87
N GLY A 86 0.56 0.47 -7.23
CA GLY A 86 1.68 0.29 -6.32
C GLY A 86 3.05 0.45 -6.96
N MET A 87 3.99 0.95 -6.18
CA MET A 87 5.37 1.21 -6.62
C MET A 87 6.39 0.75 -5.58
N ALA A 88 7.55 0.29 -6.04
CA ALA A 88 8.70 -0.01 -5.18
C ALA A 88 10.01 0.40 -5.87
N LEU A 89 11.01 0.84 -5.08
CA LEU A 89 12.34 1.17 -5.58
C LEU A 89 13.38 0.27 -4.89
N VAL A 90 14.10 -0.55 -5.67
CA VAL A 90 15.17 -1.43 -5.20
C VAL A 90 16.36 -1.33 -6.15
N ASP A 91 17.55 -1.09 -5.62
CA ASP A 91 18.83 -1.04 -6.36
C ASP A 91 18.79 -0.15 -7.61
N GLY A 92 18.13 1.02 -7.53
CA GLY A 92 18.00 1.96 -8.64
C GLY A 92 17.01 1.52 -9.72
N LEU A 93 16.21 0.51 -9.47
CA LEU A 93 15.11 0.08 -10.33
C LEU A 93 13.77 0.43 -9.68
N LEU A 94 12.99 1.25 -10.37
CA LEU A 94 11.62 1.57 -10.01
C LEU A 94 10.69 0.55 -10.66
N TYR A 95 9.93 -0.15 -9.84
CA TYR A 95 8.88 -1.09 -10.23
C TYR A 95 7.53 -0.41 -10.07
N VAL A 96 6.72 -0.41 -11.10
CA VAL A 96 5.39 0.18 -11.12
C VAL A 96 4.39 -0.87 -11.57
N VAL A 97 3.42 -1.20 -10.73
CA VAL A 97 2.25 -1.96 -11.17
C VAL A 97 1.43 -1.04 -12.07
N ASP A 98 1.24 -1.45 -13.32
CA ASP A 98 0.53 -0.68 -14.33
C ASP A 98 -0.51 -1.57 -15.01
N ASN A 99 -1.73 -1.55 -14.48
CA ASN A 99 -2.75 -2.53 -14.82
C ASN A 99 -2.26 -3.97 -14.53
N ASN A 100 -2.37 -4.92 -15.47
CA ASN A 100 -1.88 -6.29 -15.29
C ASN A 100 -0.46 -6.49 -15.82
N GLN A 101 0.42 -5.56 -15.55
CA GLN A 101 1.86 -5.63 -15.87
C GLN A 101 2.68 -4.91 -14.80
N VAL A 102 3.97 -5.23 -14.70
CA VAL A 102 4.95 -4.45 -13.96
C VAL A 102 5.85 -3.76 -14.97
N ARG A 103 5.91 -2.43 -14.91
CA ARG A 103 6.91 -1.65 -15.64
C ARG A 103 8.13 -1.45 -14.76
N ILE A 104 9.30 -1.72 -15.30
CA ILE A 104 10.58 -1.49 -14.63
C ILE A 104 11.26 -0.31 -15.33
N LEU A 105 11.55 0.72 -14.56
CA LEU A 105 12.22 1.94 -15.00
C LEU A 105 13.55 2.10 -14.26
N GLU A 106 14.53 2.75 -14.88
CA GLU A 106 15.79 3.11 -14.21
C GLU A 106 15.60 4.42 -13.43
N TRP A 107 15.93 4.43 -12.14
CA TRP A 107 15.95 5.65 -11.33
C TRP A 107 17.39 6.17 -11.21
N PRO A 108 17.63 7.49 -11.30
CA PRO A 108 16.63 8.59 -11.31
C PRO A 108 16.16 9.03 -12.72
N GLY A 109 16.61 8.42 -13.79
CA GLY A 109 16.32 8.90 -15.16
C GLY A 109 15.00 8.44 -15.75
N TYR A 110 14.28 7.53 -15.08
CA TYR A 110 12.98 6.96 -15.49
C TYR A 110 12.95 6.31 -16.89
N GLN A 111 14.11 5.90 -17.43
CA GLN A 111 14.16 5.18 -18.71
C GLN A 111 13.50 3.82 -18.57
N ALA A 112 12.63 3.49 -19.53
CA ALA A 112 11.99 2.18 -19.58
C ALA A 112 13.03 1.07 -19.81
N ARG A 113 13.02 0.05 -18.96
CA ARG A 113 13.95 -1.08 -18.99
C ARG A 113 13.25 -2.37 -19.41
N GLU A 114 12.11 -2.67 -18.79
CA GLU A 114 11.40 -3.94 -19.00
C GLU A 114 9.91 -3.79 -18.70
N ILE A 115 9.09 -4.63 -19.33
CA ILE A 115 7.68 -4.81 -18.99
C ILE A 115 7.44 -6.30 -18.75
N ILE A 116 6.89 -6.63 -17.58
CA ILE A 116 6.54 -8.00 -17.21
C ILE A 116 5.01 -8.11 -17.21
N SER A 117 4.46 -8.91 -18.13
CA SER A 117 3.03 -9.23 -18.11
C SER A 117 2.69 -10.16 -16.94
N LEU A 118 1.66 -9.83 -16.18
CA LEU A 118 1.21 -10.59 -15.03
C LEU A 118 0.07 -11.54 -15.40
N LYS A 119 -0.03 -12.65 -14.66
CA LYS A 119 -1.17 -13.61 -14.76
C LYS A 119 -2.29 -13.28 -13.75
N THR A 120 -2.29 -12.06 -13.23
CA THR A 120 -3.29 -11.53 -12.30
C THR A 120 -4.61 -11.20 -13.00
N GLN A 121 -5.68 -11.03 -12.22
CA GLN A 121 -6.94 -10.49 -12.71
C GLN A 121 -7.03 -8.97 -12.47
N VAL A 122 -6.66 -8.54 -11.25
CA VAL A 122 -6.55 -7.12 -10.85
C VAL A 122 -5.30 -6.99 -10.00
N ALA A 123 -4.14 -6.76 -10.65
CA ALA A 123 -2.92 -6.43 -9.94
C ALA A 123 -3.08 -5.07 -9.26
N ASN A 124 -2.57 -4.94 -8.02
CA ASN A 124 -2.74 -3.73 -7.23
C ASN A 124 -1.39 -3.21 -6.71
N ASP A 125 -0.84 -3.81 -5.69
CA ASP A 125 0.38 -3.31 -5.05
C ASP A 125 1.55 -4.28 -5.19
N ILE A 126 2.77 -3.80 -4.93
CA ILE A 126 4.00 -4.52 -5.16
C ILE A 126 5.02 -4.33 -4.02
N ALA A 127 5.53 -5.44 -3.51
CA ALA A 127 6.75 -5.46 -2.72
C ALA A 127 7.86 -6.17 -3.50
N VAL A 128 9.09 -5.68 -3.37
CA VAL A 128 10.26 -6.24 -4.08
C VAL A 128 11.33 -6.62 -3.07
N ALA A 129 11.71 -7.89 -3.06
CA ALA A 129 12.79 -8.38 -2.22
C ALA A 129 14.17 -7.94 -2.76
N THR A 130 15.18 -7.99 -1.91
CA THR A 130 16.56 -7.62 -2.25
C THR A 130 17.18 -8.48 -3.35
N ASP A 131 16.66 -9.69 -3.59
CA ASP A 131 17.05 -10.55 -4.71
C ASP A 131 16.24 -10.28 -5.99
N HIS A 132 15.44 -9.22 -6.01
CA HIS A 132 14.53 -8.84 -7.10
C HIS A 132 13.38 -9.84 -7.35
N THR A 133 13.02 -10.67 -6.38
CA THR A 133 11.74 -11.38 -6.39
C THR A 133 10.61 -10.38 -6.15
N LEU A 134 9.60 -10.37 -7.02
CA LEU A 134 8.45 -9.49 -6.91
C LEU A 134 7.28 -10.23 -6.25
N TYR A 135 6.59 -9.55 -5.36
CA TYR A 135 5.34 -9.98 -4.74
C TYR A 135 4.26 -8.97 -5.14
N VAL A 136 3.26 -9.41 -5.90
CA VAL A 136 2.21 -8.54 -6.43
C VAL A 136 0.86 -9.04 -5.94
N THR A 137 0.07 -8.17 -5.33
CA THR A 137 -1.28 -8.50 -4.91
C THR A 137 -2.24 -8.57 -6.10
N ASP A 138 -3.15 -9.54 -6.07
CA ASP A 138 -4.30 -9.66 -6.98
C ASP A 138 -5.59 -9.52 -6.18
N THR A 139 -6.16 -8.32 -6.18
CA THR A 139 -7.33 -7.98 -5.37
C THR A 139 -8.55 -8.83 -5.73
N ALA A 140 -8.76 -9.08 -7.03
CA ALA A 140 -9.94 -9.82 -7.49
C ALA A 140 -9.89 -11.31 -7.15
N ARG A 141 -8.68 -11.90 -7.06
CA ARG A 141 -8.49 -13.31 -6.72
C ARG A 141 -8.17 -13.55 -5.26
N GLY A 142 -7.83 -12.49 -4.51
CA GLY A 142 -7.36 -12.61 -3.13
C GLY A 142 -6.05 -13.41 -3.05
N GLU A 143 -5.11 -13.13 -3.92
CA GLU A 143 -3.86 -13.86 -4.10
C GLU A 143 -2.66 -12.91 -4.05
N VAL A 144 -1.47 -13.47 -3.81
CA VAL A 144 -0.20 -12.80 -4.04
C VAL A 144 0.58 -13.59 -5.08
N ALA A 145 0.80 -12.96 -6.24
CA ALA A 145 1.65 -13.51 -7.28
C ALA A 145 3.12 -13.30 -6.92
N VAL A 146 3.93 -14.33 -7.10
CA VAL A 146 5.38 -14.30 -6.93
C VAL A 146 6.03 -14.39 -8.29
N ILE A 147 6.85 -13.42 -8.63
CA ILE A 147 7.60 -13.39 -9.88
C ILE A 147 9.09 -13.49 -9.54
N SER A 148 9.72 -14.60 -9.90
CA SER A 148 11.16 -14.81 -9.67
C SER A 148 12.01 -13.85 -10.50
N PRO A 149 13.29 -13.64 -10.19
CA PRO A 149 14.23 -12.92 -11.05
C PRO A 149 14.28 -13.47 -12.48
N GLY A 150 14.05 -14.78 -12.65
CA GLY A 150 13.95 -15.47 -13.95
C GLY A 150 12.59 -15.31 -14.65
N ARG A 151 11.68 -14.52 -14.10
CA ARG A 151 10.31 -14.22 -14.60
C ARG A 151 9.34 -15.41 -14.54
N GLU A 152 9.65 -16.45 -13.78
CA GLU A 152 8.69 -17.51 -13.48
C GLU A 152 7.64 -16.96 -12.50
N GLN A 153 6.36 -17.25 -12.75
CA GLN A 153 5.25 -16.79 -11.94
C GLN A 153 4.57 -17.96 -11.22
N SER A 154 4.40 -17.79 -9.92
CA SER A 154 3.72 -18.73 -9.02
C SER A 154 2.85 -17.97 -8.01
N LEU A 155 2.16 -18.67 -7.14
CA LEU A 155 1.45 -18.08 -6.00
C LEU A 155 2.30 -18.21 -4.73
N LEU A 156 2.21 -17.22 -3.84
CA LEU A 156 2.90 -17.24 -2.55
C LEU A 156 2.41 -18.39 -1.67
N VAL A 157 1.09 -18.54 -1.59
CA VAL A 157 0.35 -19.63 -0.93
C VAL A 157 -0.82 -20.05 -1.81
N GLY A 158 -1.72 -20.90 -1.29
CA GLY A 158 -2.87 -21.36 -2.06
C GLY A 158 -3.79 -20.24 -2.55
N ALA A 159 -4.57 -20.55 -3.58
CA ALA A 159 -5.51 -19.61 -4.18
C ALA A 159 -6.52 -19.08 -3.16
N GLY A 160 -6.83 -17.77 -3.23
CA GLY A 160 -7.80 -17.10 -2.35
C GLY A 160 -7.37 -17.00 -0.88
N ALA A 161 -6.06 -17.08 -0.60
CA ALA A 161 -5.54 -17.04 0.77
C ALA A 161 -5.65 -15.65 1.43
N PHE A 162 -5.77 -14.58 0.64
CA PHE A 162 -5.76 -13.18 1.09
C PHE A 162 -6.96 -12.43 0.49
N ASN A 163 -8.15 -12.67 1.02
CA ASN A 163 -9.36 -12.08 0.46
C ASN A 163 -9.27 -10.55 0.37
N GLY A 164 -9.51 -10.01 -0.85
CA GLY A 164 -9.37 -8.58 -1.13
C GLY A 164 -7.93 -8.09 -1.07
N ALA A 165 -6.91 -8.96 -1.34
CA ALA A 165 -5.49 -8.59 -1.28
C ALA A 165 -5.24 -7.24 -1.99
N ASN A 166 -4.68 -6.26 -1.23
CA ASN A 166 -4.46 -4.90 -1.69
C ASN A 166 -3.04 -4.47 -1.32
N GLY A 167 -2.81 -3.68 -0.27
CA GLY A 167 -1.48 -3.26 0.13
C GLY A 167 -0.52 -4.42 0.46
N ILE A 168 0.77 -4.22 0.23
CA ILE A 168 1.79 -5.21 0.51
C ILE A 168 3.11 -4.56 0.93
N HIS A 169 3.72 -5.07 2.00
CA HIS A 169 5.03 -4.60 2.48
C HIS A 169 5.93 -5.78 2.81
N ILE A 170 7.23 -5.67 2.51
CA ILE A 170 8.24 -6.68 2.82
C ILE A 170 9.28 -6.13 3.80
N ASP A 171 9.53 -6.88 4.89
CA ASP A 171 10.61 -6.64 5.83
C ASP A 171 11.41 -7.94 5.99
N ASP A 172 12.62 -7.97 5.43
CA ASP A 172 13.50 -9.14 5.34
C ASP A 172 12.76 -10.39 4.83
N LYS A 173 12.41 -11.32 5.73
CA LYS A 173 11.73 -12.58 5.42
C LYS A 173 10.25 -12.59 5.83
N VAL A 174 9.70 -11.44 6.10
CA VAL A 174 8.29 -11.28 6.48
C VAL A 174 7.59 -10.43 5.44
N LEU A 175 6.49 -10.93 4.94
CA LEU A 175 5.60 -10.19 4.06
C LEU A 175 4.33 -9.84 4.83
N TYR A 176 3.91 -8.60 4.75
CA TYR A 176 2.63 -8.11 5.24
C TYR A 176 1.71 -7.90 4.06
N VAL A 177 0.50 -8.41 4.15
CA VAL A 177 -0.51 -8.30 3.07
C VAL A 177 -1.78 -7.71 3.66
N GLY A 178 -2.26 -6.64 3.06
CA GLY A 178 -3.53 -5.98 3.37
C GLY A 178 -4.68 -6.56 2.55
N GLY A 179 -5.88 -6.20 2.94
CA GLY A 179 -7.14 -6.61 2.35
C GLY A 179 -8.20 -6.68 3.44
N GLU A 180 -9.14 -7.64 3.41
CA GLU A 180 -10.14 -7.80 4.48
C GLU A 180 -9.53 -7.94 5.88
N ARG A 181 -8.25 -8.34 5.95
CA ARG A 181 -7.47 -8.45 7.18
C ARG A 181 -6.05 -7.98 6.91
N LEU A 182 -5.26 -7.80 7.98
CA LEU A 182 -3.83 -7.70 7.90
C LEU A 182 -3.22 -9.08 8.15
N TRP A 183 -2.56 -9.62 7.14
CA TRP A 183 -1.85 -10.89 7.20
C TRP A 183 -0.35 -10.67 7.34
N ARG A 184 0.27 -11.54 8.12
CA ARG A 184 1.71 -11.68 8.23
C ARG A 184 2.11 -13.04 7.69
N VAL A 185 3.00 -13.08 6.72
CA VAL A 185 3.50 -14.29 6.07
C VAL A 185 4.99 -14.42 6.32
N ASN A 186 5.42 -15.56 6.84
CA ASN A 186 6.84 -15.90 6.93
C ASN A 186 7.26 -16.54 5.60
N LEU A 187 8.19 -15.92 4.88
CA LEU A 187 8.65 -16.39 3.58
C LEU A 187 9.54 -17.64 3.67
N GLY A 188 10.09 -17.97 4.86
CA GLY A 188 10.93 -19.14 5.06
C GLY A 188 10.16 -20.46 5.15
N ASP A 189 8.96 -20.44 5.74
CA ASP A 189 8.12 -21.65 5.96
C ASP A 189 6.69 -21.49 5.44
N SER A 190 6.38 -20.37 4.81
CA SER A 190 5.07 -20.01 4.26
C SER A 190 3.93 -20.00 5.30
N THR A 191 4.25 -19.83 6.58
CA THR A 191 3.20 -19.70 7.61
C THR A 191 2.49 -18.37 7.49
N VAL A 192 1.14 -18.42 7.55
CA VAL A 192 0.26 -17.24 7.47
C VAL A 192 -0.45 -17.05 8.80
N SER A 193 -0.46 -15.85 9.30
CA SER A 193 -1.22 -15.43 10.48
C SER A 193 -1.88 -14.09 10.27
N THR A 194 -3.00 -13.82 10.93
CA THR A 194 -3.61 -12.50 10.96
C THR A 194 -3.06 -11.72 12.16
N ILE A 195 -2.85 -10.42 11.99
CA ILE A 195 -2.38 -9.50 13.02
C ILE A 195 -3.30 -8.29 13.12
N GLY A 196 -3.14 -7.49 14.17
CA GLY A 196 -3.97 -6.31 14.41
C GLY A 196 -5.37 -6.63 14.97
N PRO A 197 -6.13 -5.59 15.32
CA PRO A 197 -7.46 -5.72 15.90
C PRO A 197 -8.50 -6.17 14.87
N ALA A 198 -9.60 -6.79 15.34
CA ALA A 198 -10.63 -7.34 14.47
C ALA A 198 -11.40 -6.30 13.64
N TRP A 199 -11.42 -5.02 14.09
CA TRP A 199 -12.05 -3.93 13.37
C TRP A 199 -11.19 -3.37 12.21
N LEU A 200 -9.89 -3.69 12.18
CA LEU A 200 -8.99 -3.26 11.11
C LEU A 200 -9.20 -4.15 9.89
N ALA A 201 -9.76 -3.58 8.84
CA ALA A 201 -10.16 -4.28 7.62
C ALA A 201 -10.03 -3.36 6.39
N ASP A 202 -10.18 -3.92 5.21
CA ASP A 202 -10.13 -3.22 3.91
C ASP A 202 -8.82 -2.42 3.75
N ILE A 203 -7.70 -3.07 4.10
CA ILE A 203 -6.39 -2.45 4.22
C ILE A 203 -5.78 -2.24 2.85
N ASP A 204 -5.44 -0.98 2.56
CA ASP A 204 -4.82 -0.54 1.32
C ASP A 204 -3.31 -0.32 1.49
N GLY A 205 -2.87 0.64 2.28
CA GLY A 205 -1.45 0.93 2.49
C GLY A 205 -0.85 0.22 3.71
N ILE A 206 0.40 -0.21 3.59
CA ILE A 206 1.18 -0.81 4.67
C ILE A 206 2.61 -0.32 4.60
N GLU A 207 3.09 0.34 5.66
CA GLU A 207 4.46 0.78 5.80
C GLU A 207 5.01 0.39 7.18
N MET A 208 6.33 0.39 7.34
CA MET A 208 6.96 0.07 8.61
C MET A 208 7.93 1.17 9.04
N GLU A 209 7.83 1.57 10.29
CA GLU A 209 8.77 2.48 10.95
C GLU A 209 10.02 1.71 11.43
N ALA A 210 11.13 2.41 11.62
CA ALA A 210 12.40 1.79 12.04
C ALA A 210 12.33 1.04 13.38
N ASP A 211 11.37 1.37 14.25
CA ASP A 211 11.14 0.68 15.52
C ASP A 211 10.26 -0.57 15.40
N GLY A 212 9.79 -0.90 14.18
CA GLY A 212 8.90 -2.02 13.89
C GLY A 212 7.41 -1.70 14.03
N THR A 213 7.03 -0.44 14.29
CA THR A 213 5.63 0.00 14.24
C THR A 213 5.12 -0.09 12.81
N LEU A 214 4.01 -0.80 12.59
CA LEU A 214 3.33 -0.84 11.30
C LEU A 214 2.38 0.35 11.17
N GLN A 215 2.49 1.05 10.07
CA GLN A 215 1.52 2.02 9.60
C GLN A 215 0.58 1.33 8.61
N VAL A 216 -0.71 1.50 8.78
CA VAL A 216 -1.73 0.83 7.98
C VAL A 216 -2.84 1.82 7.66
N THR A 217 -3.26 1.88 6.40
CA THR A 217 -4.40 2.69 5.98
C THR A 217 -5.50 1.80 5.41
N PRO A 218 -6.70 1.74 6.03
CA PRO A 218 -7.89 1.21 5.38
C PRO A 218 -8.30 2.08 4.19
N VAL A 219 -8.89 1.51 3.16
CA VAL A 219 -9.44 2.26 2.01
C VAL A 219 -10.39 3.36 2.51
N GLY A 220 -10.08 4.60 2.17
CA GLY A 220 -10.88 5.76 2.60
C GLY A 220 -10.90 6.01 4.12
N GLY A 221 -10.02 5.35 4.87
CA GLY A 221 -9.96 5.41 6.32
C GLY A 221 -8.79 6.24 6.88
N PRO A 222 -8.66 6.32 8.21
CA PRO A 222 -7.59 7.02 8.87
C PRO A 222 -6.27 6.22 8.83
N LEU A 223 -5.16 6.89 9.14
CA LEU A 223 -3.89 6.22 9.40
C LEU A 223 -3.92 5.50 10.76
N VAL A 224 -3.63 4.21 10.77
CA VAL A 224 -3.53 3.39 11.99
C VAL A 224 -2.07 2.99 12.20
N ARG A 225 -1.52 3.31 13.38
CA ARG A 225 -0.17 2.85 13.78
C ARG A 225 -0.31 1.71 14.79
N LEU A 226 0.28 0.56 14.46
CA LEU A 226 0.28 -0.67 15.24
C LEU A 226 1.66 -0.87 15.87
N GLY A 227 1.93 -0.20 16.98
CA GLY A 227 3.14 -0.30 17.78
C GLY A 227 2.87 -0.85 19.18
N ALA A 228 3.59 -0.36 20.19
CA ALA A 228 3.37 -0.70 21.60
C ALA A 228 1.95 -0.32 22.07
N ALA A 229 1.37 0.72 21.47
CA ALA A 229 -0.04 1.08 21.57
C ALA A 229 -0.61 1.26 20.16
N ILE A 230 -1.92 1.10 20.02
CA ILE A 230 -2.60 1.41 18.75
C ILE A 230 -2.94 2.90 18.77
N GLN A 231 -2.51 3.60 17.72
CA GLN A 231 -2.89 5.00 17.46
C GLN A 231 -3.71 5.05 16.18
N VAL A 232 -4.76 5.84 16.18
CA VAL A 232 -5.59 6.11 15.00
C VAL A 232 -5.54 7.61 14.75
N LEU A 233 -4.95 8.01 13.63
CA LEU A 233 -4.77 9.40 13.25
C LEU A 233 -5.69 9.72 12.09
N GLY A 234 -6.62 10.64 12.29
CA GLY A 234 -7.64 11.00 11.32
C GLY A 234 -8.00 12.47 11.38
N GLY A 235 -9.10 12.82 10.78
CA GLY A 235 -9.63 14.17 10.71
C GLY A 235 -10.19 14.49 9.33
N ASP A 236 -10.63 15.73 9.14
CA ASP A 236 -11.17 16.18 7.86
C ASP A 236 -10.12 16.08 6.74
N GLY A 237 -10.46 15.41 5.67
CA GLY A 237 -9.60 15.23 4.48
C GLY A 237 -8.65 14.03 4.54
N VAL A 238 -8.60 13.26 5.63
CA VAL A 238 -7.85 12.00 5.67
C VAL A 238 -8.74 10.88 5.15
N SER A 239 -8.63 10.63 3.85
CA SER A 239 -9.33 9.54 3.15
C SER A 239 -8.30 8.83 2.27
N SER A 240 -7.65 7.81 2.83
CA SER A 240 -6.45 7.23 2.26
C SER A 240 -6.69 6.22 1.13
N ALA A 241 -5.71 6.17 0.22
CA ALA A 241 -5.37 5.03 -0.60
C ALA A 241 -4.03 4.45 -0.09
N ASN A 242 -3.16 3.91 -0.95
CA ASN A 242 -1.89 3.32 -0.56
C ASN A 242 -0.88 4.42 -0.14
N HIS A 243 -0.67 4.56 1.17
CA HIS A 243 0.21 5.61 1.71
C HIS A 243 1.69 5.21 1.64
N GLY A 244 2.57 6.21 1.68
CA GLY A 244 4.00 6.03 1.85
C GLY A 244 4.51 6.60 3.17
N TYR A 245 5.68 6.17 3.60
CA TYR A 245 6.34 6.68 4.80
C TYR A 245 7.72 7.25 4.50
N ALA A 246 7.87 8.57 4.63
CA ALA A 246 9.15 9.26 4.51
C ALA A 246 9.84 9.31 5.88
N GLU A 247 10.63 8.28 6.19
CA GLU A 247 11.24 8.06 7.50
C GLU A 247 12.08 9.26 7.98
N ARG A 248 12.94 9.82 7.10
CA ARG A 248 13.81 10.95 7.45
C ARG A 248 13.04 12.23 7.75
N LEU A 249 11.87 12.40 7.16
CA LEU A 249 10.99 13.55 7.35
C LEU A 249 9.95 13.30 8.44
N LYS A 250 9.80 12.06 8.92
CA LYS A 250 8.75 11.61 9.86
C LYS A 250 7.35 11.94 9.33
N LEU A 251 7.13 11.71 8.03
CA LEU A 251 5.86 11.99 7.38
C LEU A 251 5.20 10.71 6.87
N ALA A 252 3.95 10.51 7.24
CA ALA A 252 3.07 9.61 6.50
C ALA A 252 2.43 10.39 5.35
N LEU A 253 2.54 9.84 4.14
CA LEU A 253 2.17 10.52 2.89
C LEU A 253 0.91 9.86 2.33
N ILE A 254 -0.21 10.55 2.46
CA ILE A 254 -1.55 10.00 2.19
C ILE A 254 -2.06 10.52 0.85
N PRO A 255 -2.11 9.69 -0.19
CA PRO A 255 -2.84 10.05 -1.41
C PRO A 255 -4.34 9.93 -1.13
N THR A 256 -5.11 10.93 -1.56
CA THR A 256 -6.57 10.96 -1.42
C THR A 256 -7.18 10.88 -2.80
N GLY A 257 -7.41 9.65 -3.29
CA GLY A 257 -7.84 9.39 -4.65
C GLY A 257 -9.11 10.15 -5.05
N PHE A 258 -10.08 10.24 -4.15
CA PHE A 258 -11.36 10.92 -4.43
C PHE A 258 -11.24 12.45 -4.43
N ASP A 259 -10.35 13.02 -3.62
CA ASP A 259 -10.16 14.48 -3.51
C ASP A 259 -9.06 15.01 -4.44
N ASN A 260 -8.31 14.12 -5.09
CA ASN A 260 -7.19 14.46 -5.96
C ASN A 260 -6.14 15.34 -5.25
N THR A 261 -5.76 14.93 -4.03
CA THR A 261 -4.71 15.59 -3.26
C THR A 261 -3.72 14.57 -2.67
N VAL A 262 -2.61 15.08 -2.16
CA VAL A 262 -1.68 14.32 -1.32
C VAL A 262 -1.52 15.09 -0.01
N LEU A 263 -1.75 14.42 1.12
CA LEU A 263 -1.54 14.96 2.46
C LEU A 263 -0.23 14.41 3.03
N ALA A 264 0.47 15.22 3.83
CA ALA A 264 1.51 14.72 4.70
C ALA A 264 1.08 14.90 6.16
N ILE A 265 1.01 13.78 6.87
CA ILE A 265 0.76 13.76 8.31
C ILE A 265 2.10 13.75 9.04
N GLN A 266 2.33 14.75 9.92
CA GLN A 266 3.49 14.76 10.80
C GLN A 266 3.32 13.70 11.88
N LEU A 267 4.27 12.77 11.96
CA LEU A 267 4.31 11.78 13.03
C LEU A 267 5.14 12.30 14.20
N ALA A 268 4.64 12.06 15.42
CA ALA A 268 5.39 12.32 16.64
C ALA A 268 6.48 11.25 16.84
N ASP A 269 7.58 11.65 17.48
CA ASP A 269 8.65 10.75 17.91
C ASP A 269 8.17 9.68 18.90
#